data_32527f4bc3835dd174d5e2ce84151bca
#
_entry.id   32527f4bc3835dd174d5e2ce84151bca
#
_cell.length_a   1.000
_cell.length_b   1.000
_cell.length_c   1.000
_cell.angle_alpha   90.00
_cell.angle_beta   90.00
_cell.angle_gamma   90.00
#
_symmetry.space_group_name_H-M   'P 1'
#
loop_
_entity.id
_entity.type
_entity.pdbx_description
1 polymer ?
#
loop_
_entity_poly.entity_id
_entity_poly.type
_entity_poly.pdbx_seq_one_letter_code
_entity_poly.pdbx_strand_id
1 'polypeptide(L)'
;MNPSSPTSAPGVLPPGLIRNLSQLLVAMECLHCLPVISLRQAIVQLRLLDENTVRGLEREDPDLLRSRSDQLVQRLLLSHDELHRALARVAGLVEVDVLGFEIGPDAFRLLPLQQAQAQHVVPLGMANEQLFVASATPTRADLQRDLAYITGHTVTLVWAGADAIERRLEIQDRIAHAGQQASDRLVEQLRQRASAAPEAAQLDDLVTQAMVEVGSAAEAEQLASASESAGMVRLVNRMISEAQRTHASDIHIESNPGEALTAIRFRRDGDLEPYLWLPAKLRAPLVSRIKIMARLDIAERRRPQDGKIDFSEFGGQNLELRVAVMPTHDGLEDVVLRLLTSAKPLPLGQLGLQPRDRAIIAGFSQRSFGMVLAAGPTGSGKTTTLHSMLAEVNTAERKIWTAEDPIEITQPGLRQVQMNPKIGLTFASAMRGFLRADPDIIMIGEIRDAETAKIAIEASLTGHLVLSTLHTNNASESVVRLLDLGMDPMNFADSLLGIVAQRLVRALCPVCTEERPLGSQGWDELVQEYVDGGGIDAATARERLLEASGKTDPAQLTTRHAVGCEHCGGKGYKGRMGVYEILQNTRTIRQLIQDRARPSEIFEAAVREGMRSLRHDALEKVVQGLLDIRQARAAYR
;
A
#
# COMPACT_ATOMS: atom_id res chain seq x y z
N MET A 1 -51.85 -18.43 14.58
CA MET A 1 -52.07 -17.36 15.58
C MET A 1 -50.70 -16.72 15.83
N ASN A 2 -50.48 -15.59 15.18
CA ASN A 2 -49.29 -14.76 15.34
C ASN A 2 -49.58 -13.71 16.42
N PRO A 3 -48.65 -13.43 17.34
CA PRO A 3 -48.74 -12.22 18.16
C PRO A 3 -48.00 -11.10 17.45
N SER A 4 -48.77 -10.06 17.20
CA SER A 4 -48.44 -8.73 16.72
C SER A 4 -47.21 -8.12 17.38
N SER A 5 -46.24 -7.76 16.55
CA SER A 5 -45.15 -6.80 16.86
C SER A 5 -45.75 -5.40 17.08
N PRO A 6 -45.29 -4.62 18.05
CA PRO A 6 -45.70 -3.23 18.18
C PRO A 6 -44.98 -2.41 17.11
N THR A 7 -45.79 -1.74 16.28
CA THR A 7 -45.35 -0.68 15.38
C THR A 7 -44.73 0.45 16.20
N SER A 8 -43.38 0.57 16.12
CA SER A 8 -42.66 1.75 16.57
C SER A 8 -43.00 2.92 15.62
N ALA A 9 -43.43 4.03 16.17
CA ALA A 9 -43.60 5.27 15.45
C ALA A 9 -42.28 5.69 14.79
N PRO A 10 -42.29 6.24 13.56
CA PRO A 10 -41.06 6.68 12.91
C PRO A 10 -40.52 7.93 13.60
N GLY A 11 -39.29 7.90 14.07
CA GLY A 11 -38.53 9.13 14.22
C GLY A 11 -38.12 9.60 15.61
N VAL A 12 -37.64 8.71 16.48
CA VAL A 12 -36.77 9.14 17.60
C VAL A 12 -35.57 8.20 17.67
N LEU A 13 -34.45 8.60 17.11
CA LEU A 13 -33.16 7.97 17.42
C LEU A 13 -32.87 8.28 18.90
N PRO A 14 -32.53 7.26 19.71
CA PRO A 14 -32.17 7.50 21.10
C PRO A 14 -30.91 8.39 21.15
N PRO A 15 -30.89 9.42 22.03
CA PRO A 15 -29.73 10.28 22.19
C PRO A 15 -28.52 9.46 22.64
N GLY A 16 -27.36 9.64 21.99
CA GLY A 16 -26.08 9.02 22.34
C GLY A 16 -25.63 7.84 21.48
N LEU A 17 -26.23 7.56 20.32
CA LEU A 17 -25.85 6.44 19.42
C LEU A 17 -25.22 6.86 18.09
N ILE A 18 -25.02 8.16 17.83
CA ILE A 18 -24.44 8.64 16.59
C ILE A 18 -22.93 8.64 16.72
N ARG A 19 -22.27 7.72 15.99
CA ARG A 19 -20.82 7.45 16.11
C ARG A 19 -20.05 7.55 14.78
N ASN A 20 -20.72 7.92 13.70
CA ASN A 20 -20.06 8.17 12.40
C ASN A 20 -20.84 9.16 11.55
N LEU A 21 -20.17 9.69 10.52
CA LEU A 21 -20.74 10.69 9.62
C LEU A 21 -22.01 10.23 8.90
N SER A 22 -22.10 8.98 8.49
CA SER A 22 -23.27 8.46 7.78
C SER A 22 -24.50 8.47 8.70
N GLN A 23 -24.37 8.06 9.96
CA GLN A 23 -25.44 8.13 10.96
C GLN A 23 -25.82 9.57 11.27
N LEU A 24 -24.84 10.47 11.30
CA LEU A 24 -25.07 11.90 11.54
C LEU A 24 -25.91 12.52 10.43
N LEU A 25 -25.59 12.26 9.16
CA LEU A 25 -26.34 12.77 8.02
C LEU A 25 -27.80 12.29 8.02
N VAL A 26 -28.03 11.00 8.27
CA VAL A 26 -29.38 10.44 8.40
C VAL A 26 -30.16 11.09 9.55
N ALA A 27 -29.49 11.31 10.70
CA ALA A 27 -30.13 11.96 11.84
C ALA A 27 -30.50 13.43 11.54
N MET A 28 -29.71 14.15 10.78
CA MET A 28 -29.98 15.53 10.38
C MET A 28 -31.17 15.61 9.41
N GLU A 29 -31.30 14.71 8.45
CA GLU A 29 -32.44 14.62 7.57
C GLU A 29 -33.76 14.37 8.36
N CYS A 30 -33.70 13.49 9.36
CA CYS A 30 -34.83 13.20 10.23
C CYS A 30 -35.21 14.40 11.12
N LEU A 31 -34.23 15.21 11.57
CA LEU A 31 -34.50 16.38 12.43
C LEU A 31 -35.26 17.49 11.72
N HIS A 32 -35.06 17.70 10.42
CA HIS A 32 -35.82 18.68 9.65
C HIS A 32 -37.33 18.37 9.59
N CYS A 33 -37.75 17.17 9.92
CA CYS A 33 -39.14 16.73 9.97
C CYS A 33 -39.77 16.84 11.36
N LEU A 34 -39.01 17.22 12.40
CA LEU A 34 -39.52 17.32 13.77
C LEU A 34 -40.09 18.71 14.06
N PRO A 35 -41.18 18.82 14.84
CA PRO A 35 -41.74 20.11 15.22
C PRO A 35 -40.76 20.91 16.08
N VAL A 36 -40.75 22.23 15.89
CA VAL A 36 -40.02 23.15 16.77
C VAL A 36 -40.58 23.03 18.19
N ILE A 37 -39.70 22.77 19.15
CA ILE A 37 -40.08 22.62 20.56
C ILE A 37 -39.58 23.79 21.40
N SER A 38 -40.32 24.12 22.47
CA SER A 38 -39.91 25.14 23.44
C SER A 38 -38.85 24.59 24.41
N LEU A 39 -38.08 25.50 25.04
CA LEU A 39 -37.10 25.11 26.07
C LEU A 39 -37.73 24.26 27.18
N ARG A 40 -38.96 24.62 27.61
CA ARG A 40 -39.75 23.82 28.53
C ARG A 40 -39.93 22.36 28.06
N GLN A 41 -40.36 22.20 26.81
CA GLN A 41 -40.57 20.86 26.25
C GLN A 41 -39.25 20.10 26.13
N ALA A 42 -38.13 20.77 25.76
CA ALA A 42 -36.83 20.16 25.71
C ALA A 42 -36.33 19.66 27.07
N ILE A 43 -36.46 20.46 28.13
CA ILE A 43 -36.09 20.11 29.50
C ILE A 43 -36.86 18.85 29.99
N VAL A 44 -38.16 18.80 29.74
CA VAL A 44 -38.99 17.64 30.14
C VAL A 44 -38.66 16.40 29.29
N GLN A 45 -38.55 16.55 27.97
CA GLN A 45 -38.23 15.42 27.08
C GLN A 45 -36.85 14.82 27.38
N LEU A 46 -35.86 15.64 27.68
CA LEU A 46 -34.51 15.20 28.07
C LEU A 46 -34.44 14.71 29.52
N ARG A 47 -35.56 14.78 30.28
CA ARG A 47 -35.66 14.37 31.68
C ARG A 47 -34.67 15.09 32.60
N LEU A 48 -34.40 16.36 32.29
CA LEU A 48 -33.50 17.18 33.09
C LEU A 48 -34.18 17.68 34.35
N LEU A 49 -35.47 18.04 34.25
CA LEU A 49 -36.38 18.36 35.35
C LEU A 49 -37.73 17.68 35.10
N ASP A 50 -38.43 17.36 36.20
CA ASP A 50 -39.78 16.82 36.10
C ASP A 50 -40.83 17.91 35.77
N GLU A 51 -41.94 17.51 35.16
CA GLU A 51 -42.96 18.41 34.68
C GLU A 51 -43.59 19.29 35.78
N ASN A 52 -43.67 18.78 37.03
CA ASN A 52 -44.24 19.53 38.13
C ASN A 52 -43.28 20.64 38.60
N THR A 53 -42.00 20.35 38.66
CA THR A 53 -40.93 21.32 38.96
C THR A 53 -40.93 22.42 37.90
N VAL A 54 -40.98 22.08 36.61
CA VAL A 54 -41.03 23.07 35.53
C VAL A 54 -42.29 23.96 35.60
N ARG A 55 -43.47 23.40 35.88
CA ARG A 55 -44.69 24.17 36.09
C ARG A 55 -44.61 25.08 37.34
N GLY A 56 -43.95 24.64 38.40
CA GLY A 56 -43.68 25.47 39.58
C GLY A 56 -42.83 26.69 39.23
N LEU A 57 -41.72 26.50 38.54
CA LEU A 57 -40.81 27.56 38.09
C LEU A 57 -41.48 28.57 37.17
N GLU A 58 -42.37 28.14 36.25
CA GLU A 58 -43.14 29.04 35.38
C GLU A 58 -44.17 29.88 36.12
N ARG A 59 -44.71 29.38 37.25
CA ARG A 59 -45.61 30.16 38.12
C ARG A 59 -44.88 31.21 38.91
N GLU A 60 -43.63 30.91 39.35
CA GLU A 60 -42.79 31.83 40.09
C GLU A 60 -42.18 32.92 39.22
N ASP A 61 -41.69 32.56 38.01
CA ASP A 61 -41.08 33.48 37.03
C ASP A 61 -41.46 33.05 35.60
N PRO A 62 -42.52 33.63 34.98
CA PRO A 62 -42.97 33.28 33.63
C PRO A 62 -41.89 33.52 32.53
N ASP A 63 -40.92 34.39 32.78
CA ASP A 63 -39.86 34.73 31.82
C ASP A 63 -38.58 33.87 31.97
N LEU A 64 -38.51 33.05 33.02
CA LEU A 64 -37.36 32.23 33.31
C LEU A 64 -36.96 31.31 32.14
N LEU A 65 -37.94 30.61 31.56
CA LEU A 65 -37.71 29.68 30.45
C LEU A 65 -37.77 30.37 29.06
N ARG A 66 -38.15 31.66 28.98
CA ARG A 66 -38.26 32.39 27.71
C ARG A 66 -37.06 33.28 27.42
N SER A 67 -36.58 34.04 28.41
CA SER A 67 -35.57 35.08 28.23
C SER A 67 -34.45 35.08 29.27
N ARG A 68 -34.57 34.32 30.36
CA ARG A 68 -33.64 34.28 31.48
C ARG A 68 -33.17 32.86 31.82
N SER A 69 -33.03 32.00 30.80
CA SER A 69 -32.65 30.59 30.99
C SER A 69 -31.31 30.40 31.74
N ASP A 70 -30.40 31.35 31.67
CA ASP A 70 -29.13 31.28 32.42
C ASP A 70 -29.31 31.27 33.93
N GLN A 71 -30.46 31.81 34.43
CA GLN A 71 -30.78 31.75 35.85
C GLN A 71 -31.12 30.32 36.33
N LEU A 72 -31.42 29.37 35.43
CA LEU A 72 -31.54 27.95 35.80
C LEU A 72 -30.23 27.38 36.32
N VAL A 73 -29.11 27.81 35.77
CA VAL A 73 -27.79 27.42 36.24
C VAL A 73 -27.43 28.17 37.53
N GLN A 74 -27.70 29.50 37.59
CA GLN A 74 -27.45 30.32 38.77
C GLN A 74 -28.24 29.82 40.01
N ARG A 75 -29.41 29.29 39.82
CA ARG A 75 -30.26 28.69 40.88
C ARG A 75 -29.91 27.21 41.17
N LEU A 76 -28.82 26.68 40.55
CA LEU A 76 -28.37 25.28 40.69
C LEU A 76 -29.42 24.22 40.31
N LEU A 77 -30.35 24.57 39.44
CA LEU A 77 -31.41 23.68 38.94
C LEU A 77 -30.94 22.81 37.76
N LEU A 78 -30.03 23.34 36.95
CA LEU A 78 -29.38 22.64 35.84
C LEU A 78 -27.88 22.98 35.87
N SER A 79 -27.06 22.07 35.37
CA SER A 79 -25.68 22.36 35.02
C SER A 79 -25.60 23.17 33.71
N HIS A 80 -24.49 23.80 33.44
CA HIS A 80 -24.25 24.48 32.17
C HIS A 80 -24.44 23.53 30.97
N ASP A 81 -23.95 22.32 31.09
CA ASP A 81 -24.02 21.30 30.03
C ASP A 81 -25.46 20.86 29.74
N GLU A 82 -26.25 20.64 30.79
CA GLU A 82 -27.67 20.31 30.67
C GLU A 82 -28.49 21.45 30.03
N LEU A 83 -28.22 22.69 30.39
CA LEU A 83 -28.86 23.84 29.76
C LEU A 83 -28.50 23.93 28.27
N HIS A 84 -27.21 23.81 27.93
CA HIS A 84 -26.76 23.86 26.52
C HIS A 84 -27.30 22.68 25.70
N ARG A 85 -27.44 21.50 26.31
CA ARG A 85 -28.10 20.34 25.69
C ARG A 85 -29.57 20.64 25.36
N ALA A 86 -30.30 21.24 26.29
CA ALA A 86 -31.68 21.63 26.07
C ALA A 86 -31.80 22.72 24.99
N LEU A 87 -30.93 23.73 24.99
CA LEU A 87 -30.91 24.79 23.97
C LEU A 87 -30.53 24.24 22.59
N ALA A 88 -29.57 23.31 22.49
CA ALA A 88 -29.23 22.63 21.24
C ALA A 88 -30.42 21.87 20.68
N ARG A 89 -31.20 21.21 21.53
CA ARG A 89 -32.46 20.51 21.14
C ARG A 89 -33.53 21.46 20.63
N VAL A 90 -33.69 22.63 21.24
CA VAL A 90 -34.59 23.72 20.77
C VAL A 90 -34.15 24.24 19.40
N ALA A 91 -32.83 24.38 19.20
CA ALA A 91 -32.25 24.81 17.92
C ALA A 91 -32.26 23.73 16.83
N GLY A 92 -32.77 22.53 17.11
CA GLY A 92 -32.82 21.44 16.16
C GLY A 92 -31.44 20.83 15.83
N LEU A 93 -30.47 20.90 16.77
CA LEU A 93 -29.15 20.36 16.59
C LEU A 93 -29.07 18.89 17.05
N VAL A 94 -28.24 18.12 16.35
CA VAL A 94 -28.01 16.69 16.64
C VAL A 94 -27.06 16.54 17.82
N GLU A 95 -27.35 15.58 18.71
CA GLU A 95 -26.45 15.14 19.78
C GLU A 95 -25.60 13.96 19.29
N VAL A 96 -24.28 14.00 19.51
CA VAL A 96 -23.34 12.95 19.10
C VAL A 96 -22.52 12.40 20.27
N ASP A 97 -22.20 11.10 20.21
CA ASP A 97 -21.22 10.46 21.12
C ASP A 97 -19.81 10.73 20.62
N VAL A 98 -19.25 11.89 20.97
CA VAL A 98 -17.93 12.31 20.47
C VAL A 98 -16.79 11.40 20.93
N LEU A 99 -16.93 10.69 22.04
CA LEU A 99 -15.91 9.73 22.53
C LEU A 99 -15.86 8.47 21.67
N GLY A 100 -17.02 7.96 21.27
CA GLY A 100 -17.17 6.80 20.40
C GLY A 100 -17.22 7.15 18.90
N PHE A 101 -17.11 8.42 18.54
CA PHE A 101 -17.26 8.85 17.14
C PHE A 101 -16.03 8.50 16.31
N GLU A 102 -16.25 7.92 15.13
CA GLU A 102 -15.23 7.67 14.11
C GLU A 102 -14.89 8.97 13.39
N ILE A 103 -13.85 9.66 13.86
CA ILE A 103 -13.39 10.92 13.27
C ILE A 103 -12.77 10.64 11.89
N GLY A 104 -13.20 11.42 10.90
CA GLY A 104 -12.64 11.32 9.55
C GLY A 104 -11.14 11.64 9.52
N PRO A 105 -10.35 10.97 8.66
CA PRO A 105 -8.89 11.06 8.64
C PRO A 105 -8.36 12.49 8.40
N ASP A 106 -9.14 13.33 7.73
CA ASP A 106 -8.75 14.70 7.39
C ASP A 106 -9.33 15.77 8.35
N ALA A 107 -10.10 15.35 9.35
CA ALA A 107 -10.79 16.29 10.24
C ALA A 107 -9.82 17.24 10.96
N PHE A 108 -8.76 16.70 11.57
CA PHE A 108 -7.73 17.51 12.26
C PHE A 108 -6.69 18.13 11.32
N ARG A 109 -6.72 17.83 10.02
CA ARG A 109 -5.99 18.59 9.00
C ARG A 109 -6.70 19.89 8.66
N LEU A 110 -8.04 19.86 8.62
CA LEU A 110 -8.86 21.05 8.34
C LEU A 110 -8.98 21.98 9.55
N LEU A 111 -9.08 21.42 10.74
CA LEU A 111 -9.06 22.17 12.01
C LEU A 111 -7.98 21.59 12.92
N PRO A 112 -6.76 22.17 12.94
CA PRO A 112 -5.64 21.68 13.72
C PRO A 112 -5.95 21.55 15.21
N LEU A 113 -5.34 20.55 15.87
CA LEU A 113 -5.63 20.21 17.26
C LEU A 113 -5.51 21.42 18.21
N GLN A 114 -4.49 22.25 18.05
CA GLN A 114 -4.31 23.46 18.87
C GLN A 114 -5.48 24.45 18.73
N GLN A 115 -6.01 24.62 17.50
CA GLN A 115 -7.16 25.47 17.26
C GLN A 115 -8.46 24.83 17.77
N ALA A 116 -8.60 23.51 17.61
CA ALA A 116 -9.72 22.76 18.18
C ALA A 116 -9.76 22.86 19.71
N GLN A 117 -8.60 22.76 20.36
CA GLN A 117 -8.45 22.97 21.81
C GLN A 117 -8.79 24.41 22.23
N ALA A 118 -8.28 25.41 21.51
CA ALA A 118 -8.54 26.82 21.81
C ALA A 118 -10.04 27.19 21.71
N GLN A 119 -10.77 26.56 20.81
CA GLN A 119 -12.21 26.77 20.59
C GLN A 119 -13.11 25.79 21.35
N HIS A 120 -12.54 24.81 22.10
CA HIS A 120 -13.24 23.73 22.78
C HIS A 120 -14.22 22.98 21.87
N VAL A 121 -13.73 22.52 20.71
CA VAL A 121 -14.52 21.82 19.69
C VAL A 121 -13.77 20.58 19.17
N VAL A 122 -14.53 19.63 18.62
CA VAL A 122 -13.95 18.44 17.98
C VAL A 122 -14.40 18.38 16.53
N PRO A 123 -13.51 18.47 15.53
CA PRO A 123 -13.87 18.23 14.15
C PRO A 123 -14.19 16.74 13.94
N LEU A 124 -15.30 16.45 13.28
CA LEU A 124 -15.79 15.09 13.06
C LEU A 124 -15.46 14.55 11.67
N GLY A 125 -15.46 15.42 10.66
CA GLY A 125 -15.14 15.07 9.28
C GLY A 125 -15.90 15.90 8.26
N MET A 126 -15.60 15.67 6.98
CA MET A 126 -16.25 16.33 5.84
C MET A 126 -17.32 15.44 5.21
N ALA A 127 -18.47 16.02 4.93
CA ALA A 127 -19.48 15.43 4.07
C ALA A 127 -20.24 16.53 3.32
N ASN A 128 -20.62 16.32 2.06
CA ASN A 128 -21.35 17.27 1.22
C ASN A 128 -20.72 18.69 1.21
N GLU A 129 -19.40 18.79 1.14
CA GLU A 129 -18.62 20.03 1.18
C GLU A 129 -18.74 20.84 2.49
N GLN A 130 -19.26 20.23 3.56
CA GLN A 130 -19.41 20.83 4.87
C GLN A 130 -18.55 20.11 5.91
N LEU A 131 -17.90 20.86 6.77
CA LEU A 131 -17.16 20.35 7.93
C LEU A 131 -18.12 20.25 9.13
N PHE A 132 -18.28 19.05 9.67
CA PHE A 132 -19.05 18.79 10.88
C PHE A 132 -18.16 18.94 12.10
N VAL A 133 -18.63 19.73 13.07
CA VAL A 133 -17.87 20.06 14.29
C VAL A 133 -18.76 19.89 15.51
N ALA A 134 -18.32 19.12 16.48
CA ALA A 134 -18.99 18.97 17.77
C ALA A 134 -18.57 20.08 18.74
N SER A 135 -19.53 20.69 19.41
CA SER A 135 -19.35 21.75 20.40
C SER A 135 -20.30 21.56 21.58
N ALA A 136 -19.87 21.95 22.78
CA ALA A 136 -20.73 22.06 23.95
C ALA A 136 -21.66 23.28 23.89
N THR A 137 -21.28 24.32 23.13
CA THR A 137 -22.03 25.57 22.99
C THR A 137 -22.34 25.89 21.52
N PRO A 138 -23.00 24.97 20.76
CA PRO A 138 -23.17 25.13 19.31
C PRO A 138 -24.14 26.27 18.94
N THR A 139 -24.86 26.83 19.89
CA THR A 139 -25.77 27.97 19.70
C THR A 139 -25.06 29.33 19.83
N ARG A 140 -23.75 29.35 20.12
CA ARG A 140 -22.96 30.60 20.16
C ARG A 140 -22.84 31.16 18.75
N ALA A 141 -23.36 32.39 18.55
CA ALA A 141 -23.58 32.99 17.22
C ALA A 141 -22.28 33.25 16.41
N ASP A 142 -21.15 33.44 17.07
CA ASP A 142 -19.83 33.70 16.49
C ASP A 142 -19.06 32.41 16.14
N LEU A 143 -19.24 31.33 16.89
CA LEU A 143 -18.45 30.10 16.78
C LEU A 143 -18.46 29.50 15.36
N GLN A 144 -19.62 29.39 14.77
CA GLN A 144 -19.75 28.79 13.42
C GLN A 144 -19.02 29.63 12.36
N ARG A 145 -19.09 30.96 12.47
CA ARG A 145 -18.43 31.90 11.57
C ARG A 145 -16.91 31.89 11.74
N ASP A 146 -16.45 31.87 12.99
CA ASP A 146 -15.02 31.82 13.31
C ASP A 146 -14.40 30.52 12.80
N LEU A 147 -15.06 29.38 13.00
CA LEU A 147 -14.59 28.10 12.48
C LEU A 147 -14.61 28.05 10.95
N ALA A 148 -15.63 28.62 10.30
CA ALA A 148 -15.68 28.71 8.84
C ALA A 148 -14.55 29.57 8.28
N TYR A 149 -14.20 30.67 8.98
CA TYR A 149 -13.07 31.51 8.60
C TYR A 149 -11.72 30.78 8.75
N ILE A 150 -11.54 30.03 9.85
CA ILE A 150 -10.30 29.28 10.14
C ILE A 150 -10.10 28.15 9.12
N THR A 151 -11.17 27.43 8.79
CA THR A 151 -11.09 26.21 7.98
C THR A 151 -11.27 26.46 6.48
N GLY A 152 -11.80 27.62 6.08
CA GLY A 152 -12.16 27.91 4.69
C GLY A 152 -13.34 27.09 4.16
N HIS A 153 -14.07 26.40 5.02
CA HIS A 153 -15.21 25.53 4.65
C HIS A 153 -16.49 25.95 5.36
N THR A 154 -17.62 25.57 4.80
CA THR A 154 -18.91 25.70 5.49
C THR A 154 -18.92 24.75 6.69
N VAL A 155 -19.22 25.28 7.89
CA VAL A 155 -19.20 24.50 9.14
C VAL A 155 -20.64 24.23 9.60
N THR A 156 -20.90 22.99 9.97
CA THR A 156 -22.14 22.57 10.61
C THR A 156 -21.86 22.11 12.03
N LEU A 157 -22.49 22.78 13.01
CA LEU A 157 -22.30 22.48 14.42
C LEU A 157 -23.28 21.40 14.87
N VAL A 158 -22.78 20.49 15.73
CA VAL A 158 -23.57 19.49 16.45
C VAL A 158 -23.25 19.56 17.94
N TRP A 159 -24.15 19.08 18.77
CA TRP A 159 -23.95 19.14 20.22
C TRP A 159 -23.21 17.90 20.75
N ALA A 160 -22.27 18.12 21.68
CA ALA A 160 -21.68 17.09 22.52
C ALA A 160 -21.33 17.71 23.89
N GLY A 161 -21.35 16.90 24.95
CA GLY A 161 -21.05 17.36 26.30
C GLY A 161 -19.61 17.89 26.45
N ALA A 162 -19.44 18.92 27.28
CA ALA A 162 -18.16 19.58 27.48
C ALA A 162 -17.06 18.62 27.94
N ASP A 163 -17.34 17.80 28.94
CA ASP A 163 -16.41 16.78 29.46
C ASP A 163 -16.00 15.75 28.38
N ALA A 164 -16.94 15.40 27.50
CA ALA A 164 -16.67 14.44 26.42
C ALA A 164 -15.76 15.06 25.36
N ILE A 165 -15.97 16.33 25.02
CA ILE A 165 -15.12 17.10 24.11
C ILE A 165 -13.70 17.19 24.66
N GLU A 166 -13.53 17.59 25.93
CA GLU A 166 -12.23 17.73 26.57
C GLU A 166 -11.45 16.42 26.59
N ARG A 167 -12.10 15.34 27.04
CA ARG A 167 -11.49 14.00 27.00
C ARG A 167 -11.11 13.54 25.59
N ARG A 168 -11.91 13.87 24.59
CA ARG A 168 -11.60 13.51 23.21
C ARG A 168 -10.38 14.27 22.70
N LEU A 169 -10.27 15.55 22.98
CA LEU A 169 -9.11 16.38 22.65
C LEU A 169 -7.84 15.88 23.36
N GLU A 170 -7.93 15.50 24.64
CA GLU A 170 -6.81 14.87 25.37
C GLU A 170 -6.37 13.54 24.73
N ILE A 171 -7.30 12.70 24.30
CA ILE A 171 -6.98 11.45 23.59
C ILE A 171 -6.23 11.75 22.30
N GLN A 172 -6.68 12.72 21.52
CA GLN A 172 -6.01 13.12 20.27
C GLN A 172 -4.62 13.70 20.52
N ASP A 173 -4.46 14.49 21.57
CA ASP A 173 -3.17 15.05 21.98
C ASP A 173 -2.18 13.94 22.35
N ARG A 174 -2.61 12.96 23.15
CA ARG A 174 -1.80 11.77 23.48
C ARG A 174 -1.42 10.95 22.26
N ILE A 175 -2.33 10.77 21.29
CA ILE A 175 -2.05 10.05 20.04
C ILE A 175 -1.00 10.82 19.23
N ALA A 176 -1.13 12.13 19.11
CA ALA A 176 -0.18 12.99 18.40
C ALA A 176 1.22 12.94 19.05
N HIS A 177 1.29 13.08 20.38
CA HIS A 177 2.54 13.02 21.12
C HIS A 177 3.18 11.61 21.12
N ALA A 178 2.39 10.53 21.21
CA ALA A 178 2.90 9.17 21.09
C ALA A 178 3.45 8.88 19.69
N GLY A 179 2.80 9.39 18.65
CA GLY A 179 3.30 9.31 17.26
C GLY A 179 4.63 10.04 17.10
N GLN A 180 4.74 11.25 17.63
CA GLN A 180 5.97 12.05 17.61
C GLN A 180 7.10 11.34 18.38
N GLN A 181 6.85 10.89 19.60
CA GLN A 181 7.86 10.16 20.40
C GLN A 181 8.29 8.85 19.78
N ALA A 182 7.38 8.11 19.13
CA ALA A 182 7.73 6.90 18.41
C ALA A 182 8.60 7.21 17.18
N SER A 183 8.29 8.30 16.47
CA SER A 183 9.10 8.80 15.36
C SER A 183 10.49 9.23 15.84
N ASP A 184 10.58 10.02 16.91
CA ASP A 184 11.85 10.51 17.46
C ASP A 184 12.73 9.36 17.98
N ARG A 185 12.14 8.36 18.64
CA ARG A 185 12.86 7.14 19.07
C ARG A 185 13.35 6.32 17.88
N LEU A 186 12.54 6.18 16.85
CA LEU A 186 12.94 5.48 15.62
C LEU A 186 14.08 6.21 14.92
N VAL A 187 14.00 7.53 14.81
CA VAL A 187 15.05 8.39 14.25
C VAL A 187 16.36 8.22 15.04
N GLU A 188 16.30 8.24 16.37
CA GLU A 188 17.49 8.08 17.21
C GLU A 188 18.09 6.68 17.13
N GLN A 189 17.27 5.63 17.13
CA GLN A 189 17.72 4.25 16.92
C GLN A 189 18.37 4.05 15.53
N LEU A 190 17.79 4.69 14.51
CA LEU A 190 18.32 4.62 13.14
C LEU A 190 19.63 5.40 13.01
N ARG A 191 19.74 6.54 13.71
CA ARG A 191 20.95 7.37 13.80
C ARG A 191 22.11 6.61 14.44
N GLN A 192 21.87 5.93 15.56
CA GLN A 192 22.87 5.09 16.25
C GLN A 192 23.33 3.90 15.40
N ARG A 193 22.43 3.31 14.59
CA ARG A 193 22.80 2.22 13.66
C ARG A 193 23.60 2.73 12.45
N ALA A 194 23.30 3.91 11.94
CA ALA A 194 24.04 4.50 10.81
C ALA A 194 25.47 4.94 11.20
N SER A 195 25.68 5.41 12.43
CA SER A 195 27.00 5.85 12.92
C SER A 195 27.97 4.71 13.23
N ALA A 196 27.49 3.46 13.25
CA ALA A 196 28.32 2.28 13.57
C ALA A 196 29.07 1.69 12.36
N ALA A 197 28.92 2.23 11.14
CA ALA A 197 29.61 1.72 9.95
C ALA A 197 30.95 2.45 9.72
N PRO A 198 32.05 1.74 9.43
CA PRO A 198 33.38 2.36 9.23
C PRO A 198 33.48 3.32 8.02
N GLU A 199 32.51 3.33 7.13
CA GLU A 199 32.41 4.25 5.97
C GLU A 199 31.73 5.59 6.32
N ALA A 200 31.21 5.74 7.53
CA ALA A 200 30.49 6.96 7.97
C ALA A 200 31.41 8.21 8.01
N ALA A 201 32.66 8.07 8.34
CA ALA A 201 33.60 9.18 8.42
C ALA A 201 33.81 9.91 7.07
N GLN A 202 33.87 9.18 5.95
CA GLN A 202 34.02 9.77 4.62
C GLN A 202 32.72 10.46 4.13
N LEU A 203 31.58 9.98 4.58
CA LEU A 203 30.28 10.56 4.27
C LEU A 203 30.04 11.87 5.07
N ASP A 204 30.42 11.90 6.34
CA ASP A 204 30.34 13.10 7.19
C ASP A 204 31.20 14.24 6.65
N ASP A 205 32.40 13.91 6.10
CA ASP A 205 33.25 14.90 5.43
C ASP A 205 32.57 15.48 4.17
N LEU A 206 31.92 14.65 3.36
CA LEU A 206 31.18 15.11 2.17
C LEU A 206 29.95 15.96 2.53
N VAL A 207 29.23 15.59 3.57
CA VAL A 207 28.09 16.39 4.08
C VAL A 207 28.58 17.74 4.60
N THR A 208 29.65 17.75 5.38
CA THR A 208 30.27 18.99 5.90
C THR A 208 30.74 19.90 4.77
N GLN A 209 31.37 19.33 3.75
CA GLN A 209 31.84 20.07 2.59
C GLN A 209 30.69 20.67 1.78
N ALA A 210 29.62 19.90 1.55
CA ALA A 210 28.40 20.37 0.91
C ALA A 210 27.72 21.48 1.73
N MET A 211 27.72 21.39 3.07
CA MET A 211 27.17 22.41 3.96
C MET A 211 27.93 23.75 3.88
N VAL A 212 29.26 23.71 3.76
CA VAL A 212 30.09 24.91 3.64
C VAL A 212 29.86 25.58 2.28
N GLU A 213 29.76 24.80 1.21
CA GLU A 213 29.60 25.31 -0.16
C GLU A 213 28.18 25.85 -0.44
N VAL A 214 27.12 25.27 0.17
CA VAL A 214 25.73 25.65 -0.09
C VAL A 214 25.36 27.02 0.56
N GLY A 215 26.02 27.45 1.63
CA GLY A 215 25.77 28.74 2.25
C GLY A 215 24.30 28.96 2.67
N SER A 216 23.82 30.21 2.63
CA SER A 216 22.44 30.62 2.94
C SER A 216 21.63 30.89 1.66
N ALA A 217 21.44 29.93 0.80
CA ALA A 217 20.73 30.11 -0.48
C ALA A 217 19.19 30.21 -0.26
N ALA A 218 18.63 31.39 -0.54
CA ALA A 218 17.20 31.69 -0.39
C ALA A 218 16.45 31.87 -1.74
N GLU A 219 17.17 32.12 -2.86
CA GLU A 219 16.57 32.43 -4.17
C GLU A 219 16.84 31.32 -5.22
N ALA A 220 16.00 31.25 -6.28
CA ALA A 220 16.05 30.18 -7.29
C ALA A 220 17.39 30.09 -8.03
N GLU A 221 18.05 31.21 -8.32
CA GLU A 221 19.39 31.22 -8.94
C GLU A 221 20.48 30.70 -8.00
N GLN A 222 20.37 31.00 -6.70
CA GLN A 222 21.26 30.46 -5.67
C GLN A 222 21.05 28.97 -5.43
N LEU A 223 19.83 28.47 -5.58
CA LEU A 223 19.53 27.03 -5.51
C LEU A 223 20.14 26.23 -6.68
N ALA A 224 20.12 26.78 -7.89
CA ALA A 224 20.78 26.17 -9.04
C ALA A 224 22.30 26.12 -8.82
N SER A 225 22.93 27.22 -8.39
CA SER A 225 24.34 27.29 -8.06
C SER A 225 24.73 26.34 -6.92
N ALA A 226 23.93 26.29 -5.84
CA ALA A 226 24.14 25.39 -4.71
C ALA A 226 24.00 23.91 -5.11
N SER A 227 23.12 23.58 -6.05
CA SER A 227 22.93 22.22 -6.55
C SER A 227 24.07 21.74 -7.46
N GLU A 228 24.83 22.66 -8.04
CA GLU A 228 26.00 22.40 -8.88
C GLU A 228 27.32 22.50 -8.10
N SER A 229 27.29 22.81 -6.80
CA SER A 229 28.46 22.84 -5.97
C SER A 229 29.19 21.49 -5.98
N ALA A 230 30.53 21.51 -5.93
CA ALA A 230 31.33 20.28 -6.01
C ALA A 230 31.01 19.30 -4.89
N GLY A 231 30.66 19.78 -3.70
CA GLY A 231 30.23 18.97 -2.56
C GLY A 231 28.90 18.25 -2.83
N MET A 232 27.89 18.97 -3.34
CA MET A 232 26.58 18.39 -3.68
C MET A 232 26.68 17.35 -4.80
N VAL A 233 27.44 17.64 -5.85
CA VAL A 233 27.69 16.69 -6.95
C VAL A 233 28.33 15.41 -6.43
N ARG A 234 29.38 15.51 -5.59
CA ARG A 234 30.04 14.35 -5.00
C ARG A 234 29.11 13.56 -4.09
N LEU A 235 28.31 14.23 -3.26
CA LEU A 235 27.35 13.60 -2.37
C LEU A 235 26.32 12.75 -3.14
N VAL A 236 25.69 13.34 -4.17
CA VAL A 236 24.70 12.63 -4.99
C VAL A 236 25.33 11.46 -5.75
N ASN A 237 26.51 11.67 -6.35
CA ASN A 237 27.19 10.60 -7.08
C ASN A 237 27.60 9.45 -6.13
N ARG A 238 28.09 9.76 -4.93
CA ARG A 238 28.42 8.75 -3.91
C ARG A 238 27.18 7.98 -3.46
N MET A 239 26.08 8.66 -3.20
CA MET A 239 24.79 8.04 -2.82
C MET A 239 24.31 7.04 -3.89
N ILE A 240 24.34 7.42 -5.16
CA ILE A 240 23.90 6.53 -6.27
C ILE A 240 24.87 5.35 -6.42
N SER A 241 26.19 5.60 -6.40
CA SER A 241 27.20 4.55 -6.51
C SER A 241 27.12 3.54 -5.35
N GLU A 242 26.86 4.03 -4.13
CA GLU A 242 26.71 3.18 -2.96
C GLU A 242 25.43 2.33 -3.01
N ALA A 243 24.32 2.90 -3.46
CA ALA A 243 23.08 2.15 -3.69
C ALA A 243 23.30 1.02 -4.72
N GLN A 244 24.03 1.29 -5.80
CA GLN A 244 24.39 0.28 -6.81
C GLN A 244 25.30 -0.81 -6.19
N ARG A 245 26.37 -0.43 -5.46
CA ARG A 245 27.32 -1.35 -4.81
C ARG A 245 26.63 -2.29 -3.82
N THR A 246 25.63 -1.78 -3.12
CA THR A 246 24.87 -2.53 -2.10
C THR A 246 23.62 -3.22 -2.65
N HIS A 247 23.46 -3.23 -3.98
CA HIS A 247 22.32 -3.84 -4.68
C HIS A 247 20.94 -3.32 -4.19
N ALA A 248 20.86 -2.03 -3.85
CA ALA A 248 19.59 -1.39 -3.56
C ALA A 248 18.75 -1.31 -4.83
N SER A 249 17.44 -1.55 -4.71
CA SER A 249 16.48 -1.37 -5.80
C SER A 249 16.04 0.08 -5.95
N ASP A 250 15.89 0.79 -4.82
CA ASP A 250 15.41 2.17 -4.80
C ASP A 250 16.18 2.99 -3.75
N ILE A 251 16.33 4.29 -4.03
CA ILE A 251 16.78 5.32 -3.09
C ILE A 251 15.56 6.19 -2.78
N HIS A 252 15.22 6.32 -1.52
CA HIS A 252 14.18 7.22 -1.04
C HIS A 252 14.80 8.42 -0.35
N ILE A 253 14.43 9.62 -0.77
CA ILE A 253 14.81 10.89 -0.16
C ILE A 253 13.55 11.50 0.38
N GLU A 254 13.44 11.59 1.69
CA GLU A 254 12.24 12.00 2.40
C GLU A 254 12.49 13.32 3.12
N SER A 255 11.83 14.34 2.65
CA SER A 255 11.95 15.72 3.13
C SER A 255 11.04 15.93 4.33
N ASN A 256 11.61 16.30 5.48
CA ASN A 256 10.83 16.58 6.69
C ASN A 256 10.70 18.10 6.92
N PRO A 257 9.59 18.60 7.52
CA PRO A 257 9.34 20.03 7.72
C PRO A 257 10.29 20.68 8.74
N GLY A 258 10.39 21.99 8.68
CA GLY A 258 11.21 22.80 9.59
C GLY A 258 12.71 22.44 9.54
N GLU A 259 13.36 22.41 10.68
CA GLU A 259 14.79 22.06 10.83
C GLU A 259 15.03 20.54 10.93
N ALA A 260 13.99 19.72 10.76
CA ALA A 260 14.13 18.27 10.81
C ALA A 260 15.02 17.75 9.67
N LEU A 261 15.77 16.69 9.94
CA LEU A 261 16.70 16.08 8.99
C LEU A 261 15.96 15.45 7.80
N THR A 262 16.53 15.56 6.61
CA THR A 262 16.09 14.81 5.43
C THR A 262 16.63 13.39 5.52
N ALA A 263 15.73 12.40 5.44
CA ALA A 263 16.11 11.00 5.47
C ALA A 263 16.45 10.48 4.08
N ILE A 264 17.59 9.82 3.94
CA ILE A 264 17.94 9.03 2.76
C ILE A 264 17.92 7.56 3.16
N ARG A 265 17.06 6.78 2.50
CA ARG A 265 16.89 5.36 2.77
C ARG A 265 17.07 4.54 1.50
N PHE A 266 17.70 3.39 1.61
CA PHE A 266 17.84 2.42 0.52
C PHE A 266 16.83 1.29 0.69
N ARG A 267 16.21 0.86 -0.40
CA ARG A 267 15.41 -0.36 -0.40
C ARG A 267 16.29 -1.54 -0.83
N ARG A 268 16.50 -2.50 0.07
CA ARG A 268 17.25 -3.73 -0.18
C ARG A 268 16.41 -4.95 0.18
N ASP A 269 16.30 -5.91 -0.72
CA ASP A 269 15.51 -7.13 -0.54
C ASP A 269 14.07 -6.87 -0.07
N GLY A 270 13.50 -5.71 -0.49
CA GLY A 270 12.15 -5.27 -0.16
C GLY A 270 12.08 -4.34 1.07
N ASP A 271 13.08 -4.30 1.95
CA ASP A 271 13.10 -3.45 3.14
C ASP A 271 13.71 -2.09 2.88
N LEU A 272 13.15 -1.06 3.52
CA LEU A 272 13.74 0.26 3.60
C LEU A 272 14.72 0.33 4.77
N GLU A 273 15.97 0.67 4.48
CA GLU A 273 17.06 0.81 5.45
C GLU A 273 17.59 2.23 5.43
N PRO A 274 17.88 2.83 6.59
CA PRO A 274 18.49 4.15 6.64
C PRO A 274 19.90 4.09 6.05
N TYR A 275 20.24 5.08 5.24
CA TYR A 275 21.57 5.26 4.70
C TYR A 275 22.24 6.52 5.26
N LEU A 276 21.56 7.67 5.20
CA LEU A 276 22.12 8.96 5.58
C LEU A 276 21.03 9.91 6.04
N TRP A 277 21.39 10.82 6.96
CA TRP A 277 20.55 11.90 7.43
C TRP A 277 21.21 13.22 7.08
N LEU A 278 20.49 14.10 6.37
CA LEU A 278 21.02 15.38 5.92
C LEU A 278 20.36 16.55 6.64
N PRO A 279 21.14 17.60 6.99
CA PRO A 279 20.60 18.85 7.50
C PRO A 279 19.58 19.48 6.56
N ALA A 280 18.57 20.16 7.12
CA ALA A 280 17.50 20.81 6.38
C ALA A 280 17.99 21.74 5.26
N LYS A 281 19.12 22.41 5.44
CA LYS A 281 19.74 23.31 4.45
C LYS A 281 20.16 22.62 3.15
N LEU A 282 20.47 21.33 3.18
CA LEU A 282 20.87 20.56 1.99
C LEU A 282 19.67 19.98 1.21
N ARG A 283 18.46 20.02 1.78
CA ARG A 283 17.23 19.43 1.20
C ARG A 283 16.92 19.95 -0.20
N ALA A 284 16.72 21.26 -0.32
CA ALA A 284 16.35 21.88 -1.58
C ALA A 284 17.45 21.76 -2.66
N PRO A 285 18.76 22.00 -2.35
CA PRO A 285 19.86 21.76 -3.30
C PRO A 285 19.95 20.29 -3.76
N LEU A 286 19.73 19.32 -2.88
CA LEU A 286 19.74 17.90 -3.22
C LEU A 286 18.64 17.55 -4.23
N VAL A 287 17.39 17.95 -3.95
CA VAL A 287 16.25 17.73 -4.85
C VAL A 287 16.48 18.43 -6.19
N SER A 288 16.96 19.69 -6.17
CA SER A 288 17.28 20.44 -7.39
C SER A 288 18.35 19.74 -8.24
N ARG A 289 19.42 19.23 -7.60
CA ARG A 289 20.46 18.45 -8.30
C ARG A 289 19.89 17.23 -9.01
N ILE A 290 19.02 16.48 -8.34
CA ILE A 290 18.37 15.30 -8.94
C ILE A 290 17.46 15.70 -10.09
N LYS A 291 16.68 16.79 -9.96
CA LYS A 291 15.85 17.33 -11.05
C LYS A 291 16.69 17.71 -12.26
N ILE A 292 17.84 18.37 -12.08
CA ILE A 292 18.79 18.71 -13.15
C ILE A 292 19.26 17.43 -13.86
N MET A 293 19.73 16.45 -13.11
CA MET A 293 20.20 15.18 -13.66
C MET A 293 19.11 14.43 -14.43
N ALA A 294 17.85 14.54 -13.98
CA ALA A 294 16.69 13.92 -14.60
C ALA A 294 16.02 14.78 -15.70
N ARG A 295 16.57 15.99 -15.98
CA ARG A 295 16.05 16.98 -16.93
C ARG A 295 14.60 17.39 -16.62
N LEU A 296 14.30 17.56 -15.31
CA LEU A 296 13.00 17.99 -14.78
C LEU A 296 13.00 19.50 -14.50
N ASP A 297 11.82 20.10 -14.37
CA ASP A 297 11.65 21.50 -14.04
C ASP A 297 11.96 21.75 -12.55
N ILE A 298 12.99 22.56 -12.28
CA ILE A 298 13.45 22.91 -10.94
C ILE A 298 12.46 23.86 -10.24
N ALA A 299 11.82 24.73 -11.03
CA ALA A 299 10.91 25.76 -10.50
C ALA A 299 9.53 25.19 -10.11
N GLU A 300 9.09 24.13 -10.79
CA GLU A 300 7.80 23.49 -10.48
C GLU A 300 7.94 22.53 -9.29
N ARG A 301 7.25 22.85 -8.18
CA ARG A 301 7.27 22.08 -6.92
C ARG A 301 5.89 21.61 -6.46
N ARG A 302 4.85 21.96 -7.23
CA ARG A 302 3.44 21.70 -6.88
C ARG A 302 2.86 20.48 -7.58
N ARG A 303 3.57 19.96 -8.59
CA ARG A 303 3.10 18.83 -9.41
C ARG A 303 4.10 17.68 -9.37
N PRO A 304 3.63 16.44 -9.35
CA PRO A 304 4.50 15.29 -9.56
C PRO A 304 5.27 15.40 -10.87
N GLN A 305 6.53 14.99 -10.84
CA GLN A 305 7.39 14.95 -12.01
C GLN A 305 8.08 13.60 -12.11
N ASP A 306 8.13 13.03 -13.31
CA ASP A 306 8.81 11.79 -13.63
C ASP A 306 9.90 12.02 -14.67
N GLY A 307 11.06 11.41 -14.47
CA GLY A 307 12.20 11.52 -15.37
C GLY A 307 13.12 10.32 -15.31
N LYS A 308 14.24 10.45 -16.03
CA LYS A 308 15.30 9.45 -16.09
C LYS A 308 16.65 10.12 -15.95
N ILE A 309 17.59 9.42 -15.30
CA ILE A 309 19.00 9.80 -15.21
C ILE A 309 19.81 8.71 -15.88
N ASP A 310 20.59 9.08 -16.90
CA ASP A 310 21.72 8.26 -17.35
C ASP A 310 22.93 8.65 -16.51
N PHE A 311 23.28 7.81 -15.52
CA PHE A 311 24.33 8.14 -14.57
C PHE A 311 25.73 8.18 -15.19
N SER A 312 25.92 7.57 -16.35
CA SER A 312 27.18 7.64 -17.10
C SER A 312 27.52 9.07 -17.57
N GLU A 313 26.52 9.90 -17.85
CA GLU A 313 26.69 11.32 -18.21
C GLU A 313 27.26 12.16 -17.05
N PHE A 314 27.16 11.69 -15.81
CA PHE A 314 27.59 12.41 -14.60
C PHE A 314 28.85 11.84 -13.95
N GLY A 315 29.65 11.08 -14.69
CA GLY A 315 30.90 10.48 -14.24
C GLY A 315 30.73 9.22 -13.40
N GLY A 316 29.53 8.64 -13.43
CA GLY A 316 29.21 7.36 -12.77
C GLY A 316 29.44 6.15 -13.66
N GLN A 317 29.06 4.99 -13.14
CA GLN A 317 29.02 3.74 -13.88
C GLN A 317 27.84 3.72 -14.85
N ASN A 318 27.82 2.79 -15.79
CA ASN A 318 26.68 2.58 -16.69
C ASN A 318 25.45 2.11 -15.89
N LEU A 319 24.63 3.04 -15.50
CA LEU A 319 23.43 2.86 -14.69
C LEU A 319 22.37 3.87 -15.11
N GLU A 320 21.18 3.40 -15.44
CA GLU A 320 20.00 4.23 -15.66
C GLU A 320 19.16 4.25 -14.36
N LEU A 321 18.64 5.43 -13.97
CA LEU A 321 17.71 5.57 -12.86
C LEU A 321 16.40 6.18 -13.34
N ARG A 322 15.28 5.62 -12.89
CA ARG A 322 13.97 6.27 -12.99
C ARG A 322 13.75 7.14 -11.77
N VAL A 323 13.34 8.37 -11.99
CA VAL A 323 13.16 9.39 -10.96
C VAL A 323 11.68 9.73 -10.86
N ALA A 324 11.12 9.69 -9.67
CA ALA A 324 9.81 10.26 -9.35
C ALA A 324 10.00 11.30 -8.25
N VAL A 325 9.55 12.52 -8.52
CA VAL A 325 9.53 13.63 -7.57
C VAL A 325 8.08 13.92 -7.20
N MET A 326 7.77 13.88 -5.92
CA MET A 326 6.41 14.02 -5.40
C MET A 326 6.33 15.22 -4.46
N PRO A 327 5.44 16.19 -4.71
CA PRO A 327 5.15 17.25 -3.76
C PRO A 327 4.61 16.69 -2.45
N THR A 328 5.09 17.24 -1.34
CA THR A 328 4.62 16.92 0.00
C THR A 328 4.17 18.18 0.74
N HIS A 329 3.85 18.07 2.03
CA HIS A 329 3.41 19.17 2.86
C HIS A 329 4.44 20.33 2.88
N ASP A 330 3.99 21.56 3.05
CA ASP A 330 4.80 22.80 3.15
C ASP A 330 5.68 23.09 1.91
N GLY A 331 5.26 22.67 0.71
CA GLY A 331 6.03 22.90 -0.52
C GLY A 331 7.33 22.12 -0.59
N LEU A 332 7.46 21.07 0.24
CA LEU A 332 8.55 20.11 0.20
C LEU A 332 8.34 19.11 -0.92
N GLU A 333 9.40 18.39 -1.25
CA GLU A 333 9.38 17.36 -2.29
C GLU A 333 10.13 16.13 -1.79
N ASP A 334 9.50 14.96 -1.95
CA ASP A 334 10.15 13.67 -1.79
C ASP A 334 10.62 13.14 -3.14
N VAL A 335 11.71 12.41 -3.15
CA VAL A 335 12.26 11.82 -4.37
C VAL A 335 12.46 10.32 -4.19
N VAL A 336 12.02 9.55 -5.20
CA VAL A 336 12.34 8.13 -5.31
C VAL A 336 13.16 7.91 -6.58
N LEU A 337 14.36 7.34 -6.41
CA LEU A 337 15.23 6.94 -7.51
C LEU A 337 15.23 5.41 -7.59
N ARG A 338 14.64 4.83 -8.64
CA ARG A 338 14.71 3.40 -8.91
C ARG A 338 15.92 3.10 -9.78
N LEU A 339 16.80 2.23 -9.31
CA LEU A 339 17.97 1.80 -10.05
C LEU A 339 17.54 0.76 -11.09
N LEU A 340 17.72 1.11 -12.36
CA LEU A 340 17.53 0.19 -13.48
C LEU A 340 18.90 -0.45 -13.78
N THR A 341 19.27 -1.44 -12.99
CA THR A 341 20.44 -2.25 -13.32
C THR A 341 20.12 -3.05 -14.56
N SER A 342 20.99 -3.00 -15.57
CA SER A 342 20.93 -3.93 -16.71
C SER A 342 21.16 -5.35 -16.20
N ALA A 343 20.16 -5.89 -15.50
CA ALA A 343 20.20 -7.23 -14.99
C ALA A 343 20.28 -8.20 -16.17
N LYS A 344 21.25 -9.10 -16.16
CA LYS A 344 21.21 -10.25 -17.06
C LYS A 344 20.06 -11.15 -16.64
N PRO A 345 19.35 -11.77 -17.61
CA PRO A 345 18.29 -12.70 -17.25
C PRO A 345 18.86 -13.82 -16.38
N LEU A 346 18.18 -14.16 -15.31
CA LEU A 346 18.54 -15.28 -14.46
C LEU A 346 18.22 -16.60 -15.20
N PRO A 347 19.09 -17.60 -15.17
CA PRO A 347 18.73 -18.94 -15.63
C PRO A 347 17.53 -19.48 -14.85
N LEU A 348 16.62 -20.25 -15.50
CA LEU A 348 15.45 -20.85 -14.84
C LEU A 348 15.82 -21.65 -13.58
N GLY A 349 16.99 -22.28 -13.56
CA GLY A 349 17.49 -23.02 -12.41
C GLY A 349 17.80 -22.16 -11.17
N GLN A 350 17.94 -20.86 -11.31
CA GLN A 350 18.23 -19.92 -10.21
C GLN A 350 16.99 -19.20 -9.67
N LEU A 351 15.81 -19.42 -10.26
CA LEU A 351 14.56 -18.81 -9.81
C LEU A 351 13.99 -19.43 -8.52
N GLY A 352 14.57 -20.52 -8.03
CA GLY A 352 14.04 -21.25 -6.87
C GLY A 352 12.80 -22.11 -7.20
N LEU A 353 12.63 -22.49 -8.48
CA LEU A 353 11.59 -23.41 -8.93
C LEU A 353 11.88 -24.84 -8.46
N GLN A 354 10.85 -25.54 -8.03
CA GLN A 354 10.96 -26.99 -7.84
C GLN A 354 11.30 -27.70 -9.18
N PRO A 355 11.98 -28.84 -9.16
CA PRO A 355 12.34 -29.56 -10.40
C PRO A 355 11.13 -29.82 -11.33
N ARG A 356 9.99 -30.19 -10.75
CA ARG A 356 8.71 -30.39 -11.44
C ARG A 356 8.26 -29.11 -12.16
N ASP A 357 8.22 -28.00 -11.42
CA ASP A 357 7.71 -26.71 -11.91
C ASP A 357 8.65 -26.11 -12.98
N ARG A 358 9.95 -26.32 -12.81
CA ARG A 358 10.95 -25.97 -13.82
C ARG A 358 10.72 -26.73 -15.13
N ALA A 359 10.41 -28.03 -15.06
CA ALA A 359 10.12 -28.83 -16.25
C ALA A 359 8.86 -28.35 -16.97
N ILE A 360 7.83 -27.97 -16.24
CA ILE A 360 6.58 -27.41 -16.79
C ILE A 360 6.86 -26.09 -17.53
N ILE A 361 7.55 -25.15 -16.88
CA ILE A 361 7.89 -23.85 -17.49
C ILE A 361 8.77 -24.02 -18.72
N ALA A 362 9.79 -24.88 -18.65
CA ALA A 362 10.63 -25.18 -19.80
C ALA A 362 9.80 -25.78 -20.96
N GLY A 363 8.83 -26.64 -20.63
CA GLY A 363 7.87 -27.18 -21.63
C GLY A 363 7.02 -26.11 -22.28
N PHE A 364 6.58 -25.09 -21.55
CA PHE A 364 5.86 -23.94 -22.11
C PHE A 364 6.73 -23.14 -23.08
N SER A 365 7.99 -22.88 -22.72
CA SER A 365 8.92 -22.09 -23.53
C SER A 365 9.23 -22.75 -24.88
N GLN A 366 9.14 -24.07 -24.96
CA GLN A 366 9.44 -24.81 -26.19
C GLN A 366 8.26 -24.93 -27.16
N ARG A 367 7.07 -24.45 -26.76
CA ARG A 367 5.91 -24.44 -27.65
C ARG A 367 6.11 -23.45 -28.79
N SER A 368 5.61 -23.80 -29.97
CA SER A 368 5.62 -22.92 -31.14
C SER A 368 4.55 -21.83 -31.05
N PHE A 369 3.44 -22.09 -30.37
CA PHE A 369 2.33 -21.14 -30.20
C PHE A 369 1.57 -21.40 -28.89
N GLY A 370 0.77 -20.42 -28.48
CA GLY A 370 -0.01 -20.42 -27.27
C GLY A 370 0.34 -19.25 -26.35
N MET A 371 -0.32 -19.15 -25.20
CA MET A 371 -0.15 -18.06 -24.28
C MET A 371 0.28 -18.55 -22.89
N VAL A 372 1.31 -17.94 -22.34
CA VAL A 372 1.75 -18.13 -20.95
C VAL A 372 1.64 -16.81 -20.19
N LEU A 373 1.03 -16.87 -19.01
CA LEU A 373 0.82 -15.69 -18.18
C LEU A 373 1.59 -15.81 -16.87
N ALA A 374 2.29 -14.75 -16.47
CA ALA A 374 2.87 -14.64 -15.14
C ALA A 374 1.98 -13.73 -14.27
N ALA A 375 1.50 -14.24 -13.14
CA ALA A 375 0.58 -13.56 -12.25
C ALA A 375 1.22 -13.22 -10.89
N GLY A 376 0.80 -12.12 -10.29
CA GLY A 376 1.28 -11.69 -8.96
C GLY A 376 1.29 -10.17 -8.79
N PRO A 377 1.48 -9.67 -7.57
CA PRO A 377 1.59 -8.24 -7.31
C PRO A 377 2.86 -7.64 -7.92
N THR A 378 2.96 -6.31 -7.84
CA THR A 378 4.19 -5.60 -8.20
C THR A 378 5.36 -6.10 -7.34
N GLY A 379 6.52 -6.33 -7.96
CA GLY A 379 7.70 -6.81 -7.26
C GLY A 379 7.74 -8.32 -6.99
N SER A 380 6.79 -9.11 -7.48
CA SER A 380 6.79 -10.58 -7.32
C SER A 380 7.77 -11.31 -8.26
N GLY A 381 8.48 -10.58 -9.14
CA GLY A 381 9.48 -11.16 -10.05
C GLY A 381 8.93 -11.65 -11.40
N LYS A 382 7.72 -11.26 -11.81
CA LYS A 382 7.09 -11.67 -13.08
C LYS A 382 7.98 -11.41 -14.29
N THR A 383 8.48 -10.18 -14.43
CA THR A 383 9.40 -9.77 -15.50
C THR A 383 10.63 -10.67 -15.54
N THR A 384 11.23 -10.94 -14.38
CA THR A 384 12.40 -11.83 -14.27
C THR A 384 12.09 -13.24 -14.78
N THR A 385 10.95 -13.81 -14.39
CA THR A 385 10.52 -15.16 -14.84
C THR A 385 10.31 -15.20 -16.33
N LEU A 386 9.60 -14.23 -16.92
CA LEU A 386 9.39 -14.16 -18.37
C LEU A 386 10.70 -13.98 -19.13
N HIS A 387 11.58 -13.09 -18.67
CA HIS A 387 12.90 -12.92 -19.29
C HIS A 387 13.80 -14.15 -19.14
N SER A 388 13.67 -14.93 -18.06
CA SER A 388 14.34 -16.22 -17.91
C SER A 388 13.82 -17.26 -18.91
N MET A 389 12.49 -17.28 -19.16
CA MET A 389 11.87 -18.12 -20.20
C MET A 389 12.36 -17.72 -21.59
N LEU A 390 12.39 -16.41 -21.88
CA LEU A 390 12.89 -15.90 -23.16
C LEU A 390 14.36 -16.26 -23.38
N ALA A 391 15.19 -16.21 -22.34
CA ALA A 391 16.61 -16.56 -22.43
C ALA A 391 16.85 -18.01 -22.85
N GLU A 392 15.95 -18.94 -22.46
CA GLU A 392 16.01 -20.37 -22.83
C GLU A 392 15.75 -20.58 -24.34
N VAL A 393 15.01 -19.68 -24.98
CA VAL A 393 14.55 -19.82 -26.37
C VAL A 393 15.10 -18.76 -27.32
N ASN A 394 15.93 -17.86 -26.81
CA ASN A 394 16.56 -16.79 -27.59
C ASN A 394 17.72 -17.34 -28.40
N THR A 395 17.41 -17.88 -29.57
CA THR A 395 18.38 -18.41 -30.55
C THR A 395 18.41 -17.55 -31.82
N ALA A 396 19.39 -17.78 -32.68
CA ALA A 396 19.50 -17.03 -33.92
C ALA A 396 18.34 -17.25 -34.90
N GLU A 397 17.66 -18.39 -34.77
CA GLU A 397 16.56 -18.82 -35.64
C GLU A 397 15.19 -18.25 -35.19
N ARG A 398 15.09 -17.66 -33.99
CA ARG A 398 13.84 -17.14 -33.45
C ARG A 398 13.83 -15.64 -33.36
N LYS A 399 12.77 -15.03 -33.87
CA LYS A 399 12.54 -13.59 -33.82
C LYS A 399 11.63 -13.24 -32.65
N ILE A 400 12.18 -12.56 -31.66
CA ILE A 400 11.49 -12.24 -30.41
C ILE A 400 11.28 -10.72 -30.32
N TRP A 401 10.01 -10.31 -30.18
CA TRP A 401 9.62 -8.92 -29.92
C TRP A 401 9.08 -8.78 -28.51
N THR A 402 9.47 -7.70 -27.83
CA THR A 402 8.93 -7.36 -26.51
C THR A 402 8.38 -5.95 -26.48
N ALA A 403 7.25 -5.76 -25.82
CA ALA A 403 6.65 -4.46 -25.49
C ALA A 403 6.69 -4.30 -23.97
N GLU A 404 7.39 -3.31 -23.43
CA GLU A 404 7.68 -3.17 -21.99
C GLU A 404 7.49 -1.73 -21.50
N ASP A 405 7.10 -1.56 -20.23
CA ASP A 405 6.89 -0.25 -19.62
C ASP A 405 7.40 -0.18 -18.16
N PRO A 406 8.68 0.19 -17.96
CA PRO A 406 9.78 0.30 -18.94
C PRO A 406 10.50 -1.03 -19.22
N ILE A 407 11.52 -1.02 -20.07
CA ILE A 407 12.46 -2.14 -20.21
C ILE A 407 13.33 -2.21 -18.95
N GLU A 408 13.23 -3.31 -18.19
CA GLU A 408 14.00 -3.54 -16.96
C GLU A 408 15.22 -4.45 -17.19
N ILE A 409 15.10 -5.40 -18.12
CA ILE A 409 16.13 -6.40 -18.41
C ILE A 409 16.45 -6.35 -19.90
N THR A 410 17.68 -6.00 -20.24
CA THR A 410 18.12 -5.98 -21.64
C THR A 410 18.76 -7.30 -22.02
N GLN A 411 18.33 -7.91 -23.13
CA GLN A 411 18.89 -9.14 -23.66
C GLN A 411 19.32 -8.99 -25.10
N PRO A 412 20.59 -9.29 -25.44
CA PRO A 412 21.00 -9.36 -26.84
C PRO A 412 20.15 -10.37 -27.62
N GLY A 413 19.76 -10.03 -28.85
CA GLY A 413 18.89 -10.88 -29.69
C GLY A 413 17.41 -10.51 -29.62
N LEU A 414 16.91 -9.94 -28.53
CA LEU A 414 15.55 -9.46 -28.43
C LEU A 414 15.35 -8.11 -29.14
N ARG A 415 14.16 -7.91 -29.70
CA ARG A 415 13.69 -6.62 -30.22
C ARG A 415 12.78 -6.00 -29.19
N GLN A 416 13.35 -5.22 -28.27
CA GLN A 416 12.67 -4.65 -27.11
C GLN A 416 12.17 -3.25 -27.42
N VAL A 417 10.87 -3.02 -27.26
CA VAL A 417 10.20 -1.74 -27.51
C VAL A 417 9.65 -1.21 -26.20
N GLN A 418 10.11 -0.04 -25.81
CA GLN A 418 9.58 0.63 -24.63
C GLN A 418 8.32 1.42 -24.97
N MET A 419 7.26 1.23 -24.19
CA MET A 419 5.99 1.93 -24.38
C MET A 419 6.15 3.43 -24.11
N ASN A 420 5.44 4.22 -24.91
CA ASN A 420 5.39 5.67 -24.78
C ASN A 420 3.97 6.18 -25.08
N PRO A 421 3.09 6.20 -24.08
CA PRO A 421 1.69 6.64 -24.26
C PRO A 421 1.55 8.08 -24.76
N LYS A 422 2.55 8.95 -24.50
CA LYS A 422 2.53 10.35 -24.94
C LYS A 422 2.49 10.51 -26.47
N ILE A 423 3.02 9.54 -27.20
CA ILE A 423 3.00 9.52 -28.68
C ILE A 423 2.05 8.44 -29.23
N GLY A 424 1.17 7.86 -28.38
CA GLY A 424 0.23 6.82 -28.79
C GLY A 424 0.84 5.42 -28.94
N LEU A 425 2.09 5.19 -28.52
CA LEU A 425 2.72 3.87 -28.52
C LEU A 425 2.29 3.10 -27.27
N THR A 426 1.17 2.40 -27.39
CA THR A 426 0.56 1.55 -26.36
C THR A 426 0.87 0.07 -26.60
N PHE A 427 0.61 -0.80 -25.62
CA PHE A 427 0.75 -2.25 -25.77
C PHE A 427 -0.06 -2.80 -26.96
N ALA A 428 -1.32 -2.39 -27.12
CA ALA A 428 -2.16 -2.78 -28.24
C ALA A 428 -1.60 -2.32 -29.59
N SER A 429 -1.13 -1.07 -29.69
CA SER A 429 -0.55 -0.54 -30.93
C SER A 429 0.77 -1.22 -31.29
N ALA A 430 1.62 -1.51 -30.30
CA ALA A 430 2.87 -2.24 -30.49
C ALA A 430 2.62 -3.66 -31.01
N MET A 431 1.67 -4.39 -30.40
CA MET A 431 1.30 -5.73 -30.83
C MET A 431 0.83 -5.79 -32.29
N ARG A 432 -0.03 -4.85 -32.71
CA ARG A 432 -0.44 -4.78 -34.12
C ARG A 432 0.76 -4.56 -35.07
N GLY A 433 1.78 -3.86 -34.59
CA GLY A 433 3.05 -3.71 -35.29
C GLY A 433 3.83 -5.02 -35.38
N PHE A 434 3.96 -5.72 -34.25
CA PHE A 434 4.71 -6.98 -34.15
C PHE A 434 4.14 -8.06 -35.06
N LEU A 435 2.81 -8.22 -35.10
CA LEU A 435 2.13 -9.20 -36.00
C LEU A 435 2.43 -9.00 -37.47
N ARG A 436 2.96 -7.83 -37.88
CA ARG A 436 3.42 -7.57 -39.25
C ARG A 436 4.95 -7.60 -39.38
N ALA A 437 5.64 -7.91 -38.30
CA ALA A 437 7.11 -7.94 -38.26
C ALA A 437 7.67 -9.35 -38.15
N ASP A 438 6.87 -10.38 -38.53
CA ASP A 438 7.24 -11.78 -38.58
C ASP A 438 7.86 -12.27 -37.27
N PRO A 439 7.14 -12.22 -36.14
CA PRO A 439 7.63 -12.71 -34.85
C PRO A 439 7.36 -14.20 -34.68
N ASP A 440 8.27 -14.92 -34.01
CA ASP A 440 7.98 -16.25 -33.46
C ASP A 440 7.43 -16.14 -32.03
N ILE A 441 7.99 -15.21 -31.26
CA ILE A 441 7.63 -15.01 -29.86
C ILE A 441 7.36 -13.53 -29.60
N ILE A 442 6.28 -13.26 -28.86
CA ILE A 442 5.89 -11.93 -28.44
C ILE A 442 5.79 -11.90 -26.92
N MET A 443 6.48 -10.95 -26.28
CA MET A 443 6.27 -10.66 -24.86
C MET A 443 5.59 -9.30 -24.69
N ILE A 444 4.53 -9.28 -23.88
CA ILE A 444 3.81 -8.06 -23.51
C ILE A 444 4.03 -7.85 -22.01
N GLY A 445 4.57 -6.69 -21.63
CA GLY A 445 4.86 -6.38 -20.21
C GLY A 445 3.68 -6.68 -19.31
N GLU A 446 2.48 -6.26 -19.70
CA GLU A 446 1.24 -6.58 -18.94
C GLU A 446 -0.02 -6.43 -19.80
N ILE A 447 -1.06 -7.16 -19.41
CA ILE A 447 -2.42 -7.01 -19.95
C ILE A 447 -3.26 -6.26 -18.92
N ARG A 448 -3.68 -5.02 -19.25
CA ARG A 448 -4.52 -4.18 -18.40
C ARG A 448 -5.94 -4.02 -18.93
N ASP A 449 -6.13 -4.14 -20.24
CA ASP A 449 -7.36 -3.83 -20.95
C ASP A 449 -7.79 -4.92 -21.92
N ALA A 450 -9.06 -4.87 -22.31
CA ALA A 450 -9.69 -5.84 -23.19
C ALA A 450 -9.07 -5.87 -24.60
N GLU A 451 -8.61 -4.73 -25.10
CA GLU A 451 -8.02 -4.62 -26.45
C GLU A 451 -6.69 -5.39 -26.53
N THR A 452 -5.81 -5.13 -25.54
CA THR A 452 -4.52 -5.83 -25.44
C THR A 452 -4.73 -7.34 -25.23
N ALA A 453 -5.68 -7.73 -24.35
CA ALA A 453 -6.01 -9.13 -24.11
C ALA A 453 -6.48 -9.85 -25.38
N LYS A 454 -7.38 -9.21 -26.13
CA LYS A 454 -7.93 -9.78 -27.37
C LYS A 454 -6.83 -10.01 -28.42
N ILE A 455 -5.96 -9.01 -28.66
CA ILE A 455 -4.87 -9.14 -29.62
C ILE A 455 -3.88 -10.24 -29.18
N ALA A 456 -3.59 -10.37 -27.87
CA ALA A 456 -2.71 -11.39 -27.33
C ALA A 456 -3.26 -12.80 -27.56
N ILE A 457 -4.57 -13.02 -27.35
CA ILE A 457 -5.24 -14.29 -27.62
C ILE A 457 -5.22 -14.59 -29.12
N GLU A 458 -5.58 -13.63 -29.98
CA GLU A 458 -5.57 -13.80 -31.44
C GLU A 458 -4.16 -14.16 -31.94
N ALA A 459 -3.12 -13.47 -31.44
CA ALA A 459 -1.73 -13.77 -31.78
C ALA A 459 -1.34 -15.20 -31.41
N SER A 460 -1.74 -15.66 -30.20
CA SER A 460 -1.43 -17.01 -29.74
C SER A 460 -2.17 -18.10 -30.51
N LEU A 461 -3.37 -17.83 -31.03
CA LEU A 461 -4.13 -18.76 -31.88
C LEU A 461 -3.60 -18.80 -33.31
N THR A 462 -2.96 -17.72 -33.78
CA THR A 462 -2.42 -17.61 -35.15
C THR A 462 -0.97 -18.04 -35.31
N GLY A 463 -0.42 -18.74 -34.31
CA GLY A 463 0.87 -19.42 -34.45
C GLY A 463 2.03 -18.81 -33.69
N HIS A 464 1.79 -17.85 -32.78
CA HIS A 464 2.85 -17.19 -32.02
C HIS A 464 2.84 -17.65 -30.55
N LEU A 465 4.02 -17.78 -29.94
CA LEU A 465 4.14 -17.92 -28.49
C LEU A 465 4.04 -16.55 -27.84
N VAL A 466 3.01 -16.32 -27.03
CA VAL A 466 2.74 -15.06 -26.37
C VAL A 466 3.01 -15.20 -24.87
N LEU A 467 3.88 -14.35 -24.32
CA LEU A 467 4.18 -14.24 -22.91
C LEU A 467 3.64 -12.90 -22.36
N SER A 468 2.97 -12.91 -21.22
CA SER A 468 2.50 -11.65 -20.62
C SER A 468 2.35 -11.74 -19.10
N THR A 469 2.05 -10.59 -18.47
CA THR A 469 1.79 -10.55 -17.02
C THR A 469 0.38 -10.07 -16.68
N LEU A 470 -0.09 -10.49 -15.51
CA LEU A 470 -1.33 -10.04 -14.89
C LEU A 470 -1.08 -9.63 -13.42
N HIS A 471 -1.90 -8.72 -12.92
CA HIS A 471 -1.91 -8.32 -11.51
C HIS A 471 -3.07 -9.01 -10.77
N THR A 472 -2.95 -10.31 -10.56
CA THR A 472 -3.89 -11.17 -9.82
C THR A 472 -3.14 -11.92 -8.73
N ASN A 473 -3.84 -12.43 -7.72
CA ASN A 473 -3.19 -13.05 -6.57
C ASN A 473 -2.78 -14.50 -6.77
N ASN A 474 -3.51 -15.24 -7.60
CA ASN A 474 -3.29 -16.66 -7.90
C ASN A 474 -3.64 -16.98 -9.36
N ALA A 475 -3.39 -18.21 -9.77
CA ALA A 475 -3.56 -18.61 -11.17
C ALA A 475 -5.04 -18.74 -11.56
N SER A 476 -5.91 -19.25 -10.69
CA SER A 476 -7.34 -19.42 -10.98
C SER A 476 -8.08 -18.08 -11.08
N GLU A 477 -7.73 -17.09 -10.24
CA GLU A 477 -8.25 -15.72 -10.38
C GLU A 477 -7.82 -15.06 -11.69
N SER A 478 -6.63 -15.39 -12.20
CA SER A 478 -6.15 -14.89 -13.48
C SER A 478 -7.02 -15.32 -14.64
N VAL A 479 -7.53 -16.57 -14.61
CA VAL A 479 -8.49 -17.08 -15.60
C VAL A 479 -9.76 -16.23 -15.59
N VAL A 480 -10.38 -16.08 -14.43
CA VAL A 480 -11.63 -15.32 -14.29
C VAL A 480 -11.42 -13.86 -14.66
N ARG A 481 -10.27 -13.25 -14.30
CA ARG A 481 -9.96 -11.88 -14.68
C ARG A 481 -9.96 -11.62 -16.18
N LEU A 482 -9.45 -12.56 -16.99
CA LEU A 482 -9.50 -12.44 -18.45
C LEU A 482 -10.91 -12.63 -19.00
N LEU A 483 -11.69 -13.57 -18.44
CA LEU A 483 -13.08 -13.73 -18.80
C LEU A 483 -13.92 -12.47 -18.47
N ASP A 484 -13.64 -11.81 -17.34
CA ASP A 484 -14.29 -10.56 -16.92
C ASP A 484 -13.89 -9.37 -17.80
N LEU A 485 -12.69 -9.39 -18.39
CA LEU A 485 -12.28 -8.43 -19.42
C LEU A 485 -13.02 -8.64 -20.76
N GLY A 486 -13.94 -9.60 -20.82
CA GLY A 486 -14.77 -9.87 -22.00
C GLY A 486 -14.15 -10.82 -23.01
N MET A 487 -13.14 -11.60 -22.62
CA MET A 487 -12.54 -12.58 -23.52
C MET A 487 -13.51 -13.74 -23.77
N ASP A 488 -13.55 -14.20 -25.02
CA ASP A 488 -14.30 -15.38 -25.41
C ASP A 488 -13.71 -16.64 -24.73
N PRO A 489 -14.51 -17.41 -23.98
CA PRO A 489 -14.00 -18.55 -23.22
C PRO A 489 -13.37 -19.64 -24.08
N MET A 490 -13.90 -19.88 -25.28
CA MET A 490 -13.39 -20.94 -26.17
C MET A 490 -12.01 -20.53 -26.70
N ASN A 491 -11.89 -19.32 -27.25
CA ASN A 491 -10.64 -18.80 -27.80
C ASN A 491 -9.57 -18.67 -26.70
N PHE A 492 -9.95 -18.19 -25.52
CA PHE A 492 -9.03 -18.10 -24.39
C PHE A 492 -8.56 -19.47 -23.91
N ALA A 493 -9.46 -20.42 -23.74
CA ALA A 493 -9.12 -21.77 -23.32
C ALA A 493 -8.20 -22.49 -24.34
N ASP A 494 -8.38 -22.24 -25.64
CA ASP A 494 -7.56 -22.85 -26.69
C ASP A 494 -6.19 -22.18 -26.82
N SER A 495 -6.10 -20.89 -26.52
CA SER A 495 -4.85 -20.13 -26.55
C SER A 495 -3.93 -20.40 -25.37
N LEU A 496 -4.49 -20.66 -24.16
CA LEU A 496 -3.73 -20.75 -22.92
C LEU A 496 -2.87 -22.03 -22.87
N LEU A 497 -1.60 -21.91 -22.52
CA LEU A 497 -0.72 -23.01 -22.14
C LEU A 497 -0.69 -23.20 -20.62
N GLY A 498 -0.58 -22.10 -19.89
CA GLY A 498 -0.60 -22.11 -18.45
C GLY A 498 -0.40 -20.73 -17.83
N ILE A 499 -0.53 -20.70 -16.50
CA ILE A 499 -0.39 -19.49 -15.69
C ILE A 499 0.59 -19.77 -14.55
N VAL A 500 1.58 -18.91 -14.39
CA VAL A 500 2.60 -18.96 -13.32
C VAL A 500 2.29 -17.85 -12.32
N ALA A 501 1.55 -18.15 -11.27
CA ALA A 501 1.39 -17.23 -10.16
C ALA A 501 2.59 -17.32 -9.22
N GLN A 502 3.08 -16.17 -8.74
CA GLN A 502 4.32 -16.12 -7.98
C GLN A 502 4.37 -15.00 -6.95
N ARG A 503 5.17 -15.26 -5.91
CA ARG A 503 5.58 -14.32 -4.86
C ARG A 503 7.08 -14.37 -4.66
N LEU A 504 7.66 -13.29 -4.16
CA LEU A 504 9.05 -13.27 -3.67
C LEU A 504 9.06 -13.14 -2.16
N VAL A 505 9.79 -14.02 -1.51
CA VAL A 505 10.08 -14.01 -0.08
C VAL A 505 11.59 -13.88 0.15
N ARG A 506 12.00 -13.57 1.37
CA ARG A 506 13.42 -13.48 1.70
C ARG A 506 14.02 -14.87 1.81
N ALA A 507 15.15 -15.07 1.17
CA ALA A 507 15.93 -16.29 1.32
C ALA A 507 16.70 -16.28 2.66
N LEU A 508 16.79 -17.45 3.30
CA LEU A 508 17.63 -17.61 4.50
C LEU A 508 19.09 -17.32 4.18
N CYS A 509 19.79 -16.67 5.12
CA CYS A 509 21.20 -16.42 4.98
C CYS A 509 21.97 -17.76 4.99
N PRO A 510 22.81 -18.06 3.97
CA PRO A 510 23.50 -19.34 3.91
C PRO A 510 24.56 -19.55 5.00
N VAL A 511 24.95 -18.47 5.71
CA VAL A 511 26.02 -18.48 6.70
C VAL A 511 25.53 -18.70 8.12
N CYS A 512 24.33 -18.19 8.47
CA CYS A 512 23.89 -18.16 9.86
C CYS A 512 22.52 -18.82 10.11
N THR A 513 22.09 -19.72 9.26
CA THR A 513 20.90 -20.52 9.52
C THR A 513 21.16 -21.58 10.58
N GLU A 514 20.22 -21.75 11.50
CA GLU A 514 20.21 -22.81 12.49
C GLU A 514 19.18 -23.86 12.13
N GLU A 515 19.57 -25.12 12.17
CA GLU A 515 18.68 -26.26 11.92
C GLU A 515 18.14 -26.78 13.24
N ARG A 516 16.81 -26.93 13.32
CA ARG A 516 16.13 -27.41 14.53
C ARG A 516 15.17 -28.56 14.17
N PRO A 517 15.06 -29.60 15.03
CA PRO A 517 14.07 -30.65 14.83
C PRO A 517 12.67 -30.05 14.80
N LEU A 518 11.82 -30.51 13.86
CA LEU A 518 10.44 -30.07 13.74
C LEU A 518 9.55 -30.57 14.90
N GLY A 519 9.82 -31.79 15.35
CA GLY A 519 9.03 -32.46 16.40
C GLY A 519 7.65 -32.92 15.90
N SER A 520 6.98 -33.73 16.70
CA SER A 520 5.66 -34.28 16.32
C SER A 520 4.57 -33.21 16.21
N GLN A 521 4.51 -32.29 17.18
CA GLN A 521 3.54 -31.20 17.14
C GLN A 521 3.76 -30.29 15.94
N GLY A 522 5.01 -29.86 15.68
CA GLY A 522 5.32 -29.01 14.54
C GLY A 522 5.02 -29.70 13.19
N TRP A 523 5.19 -31.04 13.15
CA TRP A 523 4.79 -31.82 11.98
C TRP A 523 3.27 -31.80 11.76
N ASP A 524 2.47 -32.04 12.80
CA ASP A 524 1.01 -32.03 12.67
C ASP A 524 0.47 -30.64 12.32
N GLU A 525 1.06 -29.57 12.89
CA GLU A 525 0.74 -28.18 12.52
C GLU A 525 1.07 -27.91 11.04
N LEU A 526 2.23 -28.35 10.57
CA LEU A 526 2.65 -28.16 9.18
C LEU A 526 1.76 -28.90 8.19
N VAL A 527 1.38 -30.17 8.52
CA VAL A 527 0.44 -30.96 7.74
C VAL A 527 -0.92 -30.27 7.67
N GLN A 528 -1.43 -29.80 8.80
CA GLN A 528 -2.71 -29.08 8.82
C GLN A 528 -2.65 -27.81 7.97
N GLU A 529 -1.59 -27.02 8.11
CA GLU A 529 -1.38 -25.80 7.32
C GLU A 529 -1.26 -26.11 5.81
N TYR A 530 -0.71 -27.26 5.46
CA TYR A 530 -0.63 -27.72 4.08
C TYR A 530 -2.01 -28.13 3.54
N VAL A 531 -2.83 -28.84 4.34
CA VAL A 531 -4.24 -29.18 3.99
C VAL A 531 -5.09 -27.92 3.83
N ASP A 532 -4.90 -26.93 4.68
CA ASP A 532 -5.56 -25.62 4.57
C ASP A 532 -5.20 -24.86 3.29
N GLY A 533 -4.17 -25.28 2.57
CA GLY A 533 -3.84 -24.87 1.20
C GLY A 533 -4.88 -25.28 0.17
N GLY A 534 -5.80 -26.19 0.52
CA GLY A 534 -6.96 -26.62 -0.24
C GLY A 534 -6.69 -27.78 -1.22
N GLY A 535 -7.75 -28.50 -1.54
CA GLY A 535 -7.79 -29.49 -2.63
C GLY A 535 -7.16 -30.85 -2.33
N ILE A 536 -6.64 -31.11 -1.11
CA ILE A 536 -6.03 -32.39 -0.71
C ILE A 536 -6.37 -32.77 0.74
N ASP A 537 -6.25 -34.05 1.05
CA ASP A 537 -6.41 -34.61 2.39
C ASP A 537 -5.06 -34.66 3.17
N ALA A 538 -5.14 -34.99 4.46
CA ALA A 538 -3.98 -35.08 5.33
C ALA A 538 -3.02 -36.22 4.96
N ALA A 539 -3.49 -37.29 4.35
CA ALA A 539 -2.64 -38.39 3.91
C ALA A 539 -1.76 -37.93 2.74
N THR A 540 -2.36 -37.35 1.73
CA THR A 540 -1.66 -36.75 0.57
C THR A 540 -0.72 -35.62 1.01
N ALA A 541 -1.11 -34.80 1.99
CA ALA A 541 -0.25 -33.73 2.53
C ALA A 541 1.03 -34.29 3.17
N ARG A 542 0.89 -35.35 3.99
CA ARG A 542 2.04 -36.04 4.62
C ARG A 542 2.97 -36.63 3.57
N GLU A 543 2.43 -37.33 2.58
CA GLU A 543 3.21 -37.92 1.49
C GLU A 543 4.01 -36.86 0.72
N ARG A 544 3.36 -35.79 0.30
CA ARG A 544 3.99 -34.69 -0.47
C ARG A 544 5.08 -33.97 0.32
N LEU A 545 4.86 -33.70 1.60
CA LEU A 545 5.86 -33.05 2.46
C LEU A 545 7.08 -33.96 2.72
N LEU A 546 6.87 -35.27 2.90
CA LEU A 546 7.98 -36.23 3.02
C LEU A 546 8.75 -36.34 1.72
N GLU A 547 8.08 -36.48 0.58
CA GLU A 547 8.70 -36.49 -0.74
C GLU A 547 9.56 -35.22 -0.96
N ALA A 548 8.99 -34.03 -0.66
CA ALA A 548 9.69 -32.76 -0.80
C ALA A 548 10.93 -32.67 0.09
N SER A 549 10.89 -33.22 1.31
CA SER A 549 12.01 -33.24 2.24
C SER A 549 13.13 -34.23 1.88
N GLY A 550 12.82 -35.23 1.03
CA GLY A 550 13.68 -36.36 0.76
C GLY A 550 13.86 -37.32 1.96
N LYS A 551 12.96 -37.23 2.98
CA LYS A 551 12.97 -38.09 4.17
C LYS A 551 11.79 -39.06 4.12
N THR A 552 11.96 -40.19 4.77
CA THR A 552 10.91 -41.20 4.89
C THR A 552 10.21 -41.22 6.25
N ASP A 553 10.85 -40.64 7.26
CA ASP A 553 10.36 -40.58 8.64
C ASP A 553 10.17 -39.12 9.10
N PRO A 554 8.97 -38.73 9.53
CA PRO A 554 8.70 -37.41 10.06
C PRO A 554 9.60 -37.00 11.24
N ALA A 555 10.07 -37.99 12.05
CA ALA A 555 10.95 -37.72 13.17
C ALA A 555 12.35 -37.16 12.77
N GLN A 556 12.72 -37.35 11.49
CA GLN A 556 13.98 -36.86 10.94
C GLN A 556 13.85 -35.45 10.31
N LEU A 557 12.65 -34.90 10.32
CA LEU A 557 12.41 -33.58 9.72
C LEU A 557 12.97 -32.46 10.60
N THR A 558 13.64 -31.55 9.94
CA THR A 558 14.19 -30.34 10.53
C THR A 558 13.68 -29.11 9.79
N THR A 559 13.66 -27.99 10.45
CA THR A 559 13.40 -26.67 9.86
C THR A 559 14.59 -25.76 10.10
N ARG A 560 14.81 -24.85 9.18
CA ARG A 560 15.86 -23.84 9.32
C ARG A 560 15.31 -22.52 9.81
N HIS A 561 16.06 -21.86 10.70
CA HIS A 561 15.69 -20.62 11.33
C HIS A 561 16.72 -19.54 11.04
N ALA A 562 16.24 -18.30 10.84
CA ALA A 562 17.10 -17.13 10.68
C ALA A 562 17.70 -16.74 12.03
N VAL A 563 19.02 -16.58 12.10
CA VAL A 563 19.75 -16.17 13.32
C VAL A 563 20.20 -14.72 13.22
N GLY A 564 21.01 -14.40 12.22
CA GLY A 564 21.65 -13.10 12.01
C GLY A 564 23.18 -13.17 12.19
N CYS A 565 23.90 -12.57 11.24
CA CYS A 565 25.36 -12.43 11.27
C CYS A 565 25.79 -11.20 10.47
N GLU A 566 27.07 -10.86 10.46
CA GLU A 566 27.61 -9.73 9.67
C GLU A 566 27.29 -9.87 8.18
N HIS A 567 27.36 -11.08 7.62
CA HIS A 567 27.09 -11.34 6.21
C HIS A 567 25.69 -10.92 5.77
N CYS A 568 24.68 -11.03 6.63
CA CYS A 568 23.31 -10.62 6.38
C CYS A 568 22.91 -9.32 7.11
N GLY A 569 23.88 -8.59 7.69
CA GLY A 569 23.62 -7.38 8.46
C GLY A 569 22.72 -7.61 9.68
N GLY A 570 22.87 -8.75 10.36
CA GLY A 570 22.11 -9.11 11.56
C GLY A 570 20.70 -9.64 11.32
N LYS A 571 20.21 -9.70 10.07
CA LYS A 571 18.81 -10.00 9.74
C LYS A 571 18.48 -11.50 9.67
N GLY A 572 19.45 -12.34 9.41
CA GLY A 572 19.25 -13.77 9.14
C GLY A 572 18.76 -14.12 7.74
N TYR A 573 18.52 -13.12 6.88
CA TYR A 573 18.07 -13.28 5.49
C TYR A 573 19.01 -12.54 4.54
N LYS A 574 19.23 -13.11 3.34
CA LYS A 574 19.99 -12.46 2.27
C LYS A 574 19.48 -12.92 0.90
N GLY A 575 19.08 -11.95 0.07
CA GLY A 575 18.49 -12.21 -1.22
C GLY A 575 17.02 -12.63 -1.12
N ARG A 576 16.44 -13.00 -2.25
CA ARG A 576 15.02 -13.35 -2.40
C ARG A 576 14.88 -14.70 -3.07
N MET A 577 13.79 -15.40 -2.77
CA MET A 577 13.42 -16.68 -3.36
C MET A 577 11.99 -16.62 -3.88
N GLY A 578 11.73 -17.21 -5.06
CA GLY A 578 10.39 -17.34 -5.61
C GLY A 578 9.59 -18.44 -4.92
N VAL A 579 8.30 -18.20 -4.77
CA VAL A 579 7.27 -19.19 -4.43
C VAL A 579 6.26 -19.19 -5.56
N TYR A 580 5.89 -20.39 -6.04
CA TYR A 580 5.19 -20.55 -7.31
C TYR A 580 3.94 -21.41 -7.18
N GLU A 581 2.94 -21.04 -7.99
CA GLU A 581 1.73 -21.83 -8.26
C GLU A 581 1.58 -21.88 -9.79
N ILE A 582 1.64 -23.07 -10.37
CA ILE A 582 1.66 -23.22 -11.82
C ILE A 582 0.44 -24.01 -12.28
N LEU A 583 -0.50 -23.30 -12.86
CA LEU A 583 -1.69 -23.87 -13.51
C LEU A 583 -1.35 -24.28 -14.94
N GLN A 584 -1.44 -25.58 -15.23
CA GLN A 584 -1.36 -26.10 -16.60
C GLN A 584 -2.75 -26.12 -17.22
N ASN A 585 -2.87 -25.74 -18.48
CA ASN A 585 -4.13 -25.83 -19.21
C ASN A 585 -4.37 -27.27 -19.72
N THR A 586 -4.68 -28.16 -18.79
CA THR A 586 -5.06 -29.54 -19.09
C THR A 586 -6.44 -29.59 -19.77
N ARG A 587 -6.87 -30.79 -20.21
CA ARG A 587 -8.21 -30.98 -20.79
C ARG A 587 -9.31 -30.57 -19.79
N THR A 588 -9.18 -30.95 -18.53
CA THR A 588 -10.14 -30.60 -17.47
C THR A 588 -10.19 -29.07 -17.24
N ILE A 589 -9.03 -28.45 -17.12
CA ILE A 589 -8.95 -26.99 -16.90
C ILE A 589 -9.50 -26.22 -18.10
N ARG A 590 -9.19 -26.66 -19.32
CA ARG A 590 -9.74 -26.11 -20.57
C ARG A 590 -11.27 -26.11 -20.55
N GLN A 591 -11.88 -27.27 -20.20
CA GLN A 591 -13.33 -27.38 -20.11
C GLN A 591 -13.92 -26.42 -19.07
N LEU A 592 -13.31 -26.33 -17.88
CA LEU A 592 -13.75 -25.43 -16.83
C LEU A 592 -13.67 -23.95 -17.26
N ILE A 593 -12.65 -23.57 -18.03
CA ILE A 593 -12.54 -22.22 -18.61
C ILE A 593 -13.68 -21.97 -19.60
N GLN A 594 -13.95 -22.92 -20.50
CA GLN A 594 -15.02 -22.85 -21.48
C GLN A 594 -16.40 -22.72 -20.82
N ASP A 595 -16.62 -23.44 -19.72
CA ASP A 595 -17.84 -23.42 -18.92
C ASP A 595 -17.95 -22.20 -17.97
N ARG A 596 -16.97 -21.29 -17.98
CA ARG A 596 -16.88 -20.14 -17.07
C ARG A 596 -16.99 -20.55 -15.58
N ALA A 597 -16.31 -21.63 -15.21
CA ALA A 597 -16.31 -22.17 -13.86
C ALA A 597 -15.74 -21.15 -12.85
N ARG A 598 -16.11 -21.31 -11.58
CA ARG A 598 -15.62 -20.47 -10.49
C ARG A 598 -14.12 -20.68 -10.23
N PRO A 599 -13.41 -19.66 -9.71
CA PRO A 599 -11.99 -19.82 -9.36
C PRO A 599 -11.71 -21.02 -8.45
N SER A 600 -12.60 -21.31 -7.49
CA SER A 600 -12.49 -22.47 -6.59
C SER A 600 -12.55 -23.80 -7.32
N GLU A 601 -13.44 -23.95 -8.30
CA GLU A 601 -13.59 -25.19 -9.08
C GLU A 601 -12.36 -25.46 -9.95
N ILE A 602 -11.83 -24.40 -10.58
CA ILE A 602 -10.59 -24.45 -11.36
C ILE A 602 -9.41 -24.82 -10.45
N PHE A 603 -9.32 -24.18 -9.27
CA PHE A 603 -8.27 -24.43 -8.30
C PHE A 603 -8.28 -25.87 -7.80
N GLU A 604 -9.44 -26.38 -7.35
CA GLU A 604 -9.59 -27.76 -6.87
C GLU A 604 -9.25 -28.80 -7.94
N ALA A 605 -9.69 -28.56 -9.18
CA ALA A 605 -9.36 -29.43 -10.29
C ALA A 605 -7.85 -29.44 -10.57
N ALA A 606 -7.22 -28.27 -10.59
CA ALA A 606 -5.79 -28.14 -10.81
C ALA A 606 -4.96 -28.82 -9.71
N VAL A 607 -5.34 -28.66 -8.44
CA VAL A 607 -4.64 -29.31 -7.31
C VAL A 607 -4.78 -30.82 -7.35
N ARG A 608 -5.96 -31.34 -7.73
CA ARG A 608 -6.16 -32.80 -7.96
C ARG A 608 -5.28 -33.34 -9.09
N GLU A 609 -5.03 -32.52 -10.12
CA GLU A 609 -4.14 -32.89 -11.24
C GLU A 609 -2.66 -32.64 -10.92
N GLY A 610 -2.33 -32.24 -9.69
CA GLY A 610 -0.95 -32.14 -9.21
C GLY A 610 -0.39 -30.72 -9.05
N MET A 611 -1.18 -29.68 -9.34
CA MET A 611 -0.76 -28.30 -9.04
C MET A 611 -0.41 -28.15 -7.56
N ARG A 612 0.60 -27.36 -7.28
CA ARG A 612 0.91 -26.85 -5.93
C ARG A 612 0.45 -25.41 -5.84
N SER A 613 -0.35 -25.08 -4.81
CA SER A 613 -0.66 -23.69 -4.51
C SER A 613 0.59 -22.95 -3.98
N LEU A 614 0.55 -21.62 -3.92
CA LEU A 614 1.62 -20.85 -3.28
C LEU A 614 1.93 -21.32 -1.86
N ARG A 615 0.89 -21.73 -1.09
CA ARG A 615 1.04 -22.28 0.25
C ARG A 615 1.76 -23.64 0.22
N HIS A 616 1.36 -24.53 -0.68
CA HIS A 616 1.98 -25.85 -0.82
C HIS A 616 3.48 -25.72 -1.16
N ASP A 617 3.83 -24.93 -2.18
CA ASP A 617 5.23 -24.72 -2.59
C ASP A 617 6.07 -24.08 -1.47
N ALA A 618 5.49 -23.09 -0.77
CA ALA A 618 6.17 -22.46 0.35
C ALA A 618 6.48 -23.44 1.49
N LEU A 619 5.52 -24.29 1.87
CA LEU A 619 5.69 -25.28 2.95
C LEU A 619 6.61 -26.45 2.51
N GLU A 620 6.57 -26.88 1.25
CA GLU A 620 7.56 -27.81 0.69
C GLU A 620 8.99 -27.23 0.81
N LYS A 621 9.19 -25.94 0.55
CA LYS A 621 10.49 -25.24 0.72
C LYS A 621 10.91 -25.11 2.20
N VAL A 622 9.97 -25.11 3.14
CA VAL A 622 10.31 -25.16 4.57
C VAL A 622 10.95 -26.49 4.95
N VAL A 623 10.33 -27.61 4.57
CA VAL A 623 10.86 -28.95 4.88
C VAL A 623 12.15 -29.27 4.10
N GLN A 624 12.40 -28.57 2.99
CA GLN A 624 13.68 -28.59 2.27
C GLN A 624 14.77 -27.73 2.94
N GLY A 625 14.41 -26.92 3.94
CA GLY A 625 15.32 -26.00 4.60
C GLY A 625 15.72 -24.79 3.74
N LEU A 626 14.94 -24.44 2.73
CA LEU A 626 15.16 -23.28 1.86
C LEU A 626 14.53 -22.01 2.41
N LEU A 627 13.41 -22.15 3.13
CA LEU A 627 12.67 -21.07 3.80
C LEU A 627 12.46 -21.41 5.27
N ASP A 628 12.31 -20.40 6.10
CA ASP A 628 11.68 -20.59 7.40
C ASP A 628 10.15 -20.44 7.31
N ILE A 629 9.44 -20.92 8.32
CA ILE A 629 7.97 -20.88 8.38
C ILE A 629 7.41 -19.45 8.33
N ARG A 630 8.16 -18.47 8.84
CA ARG A 630 7.76 -17.06 8.85
C ARG A 630 7.72 -16.49 7.43
N GLN A 631 8.75 -16.79 6.62
CA GLN A 631 8.81 -16.36 5.23
C GLN A 631 7.83 -17.15 4.35
N ALA A 632 7.63 -18.43 4.62
CA ALA A 632 6.61 -19.23 3.95
C ALA A 632 5.21 -18.61 4.14
N ARG A 633 4.83 -18.28 5.38
CA ARG A 633 3.54 -17.64 5.69
C ARG A 633 3.39 -16.26 5.05
N ALA A 634 4.46 -15.53 4.83
CA ALA A 634 4.43 -14.24 4.13
C ALA A 634 4.09 -14.38 2.63
N ALA A 635 4.27 -15.56 2.03
CA ALA A 635 3.99 -15.79 0.61
C ALA A 635 2.47 -15.91 0.30
N TYR A 636 1.64 -16.33 1.26
CA TYR A 636 0.22 -16.66 1.02
C TYR A 636 -0.77 -15.97 1.97
N ARG A 637 -0.31 -15.03 2.81
CA ARG A 637 -1.15 -14.11 3.62
C ARG A 637 -1.41 -12.77 2.88
#